data_0d8738a192d2d1226f005170db57ef3b
#
_entry.id   0d8738a192d2d1226f005170db57ef3b
#
_cell.length_a   1.000
_cell.length_b   1.000
_cell.length_c   1.000
_cell.angle_alpha   90.00
_cell.angle_beta   90.00
_cell.angle_gamma   90.00
#
_symmetry.space_group_name_H-M   'P 1'
#
loop_
_entity.id
_entity.type
_entity.pdbx_description
1 polymer ?
#
loop_
_entity_poly.entity_id
_entity_poly.type
_entity_poly.pdbx_seq_one_letter_code
_entity_poly.pdbx_strand_id
1 'polypeptide(L)'
;MSAQKLRTRGWTFTINNDTFEDLIGLIETDFEYLVIGFEVGDSGTPHIQGYIYFKNPRMLKGVRNLMPRAHLLVSRGTALQNLKYCSKSGDFYEFGTIPEQGQRIDIKEIKSMIDQGKSMCEIADNHFMDYVRYHKGFERYRDKKQWKISSNLYR
;
A
#
# COMPACT_ATOMS: atom_id res chain seq x y z
N MET A 1 11.93 -0.95 20.07
CA MET A 1 10.79 -1.81 20.42
C MET A 1 11.06 -3.23 19.93
N SER A 2 10.85 -4.23 20.78
CA SER A 2 10.92 -5.62 20.32
C SER A 2 9.77 -5.88 19.33
N ALA A 3 10.01 -6.70 18.29
CA ALA A 3 9.00 -7.05 17.28
C ALA A 3 7.69 -7.60 17.88
N GLN A 4 7.72 -8.05 19.11
CA GLN A 4 6.56 -8.59 19.82
C GLN A 4 5.51 -7.54 20.23
N LYS A 5 5.88 -6.27 20.34
CA LYS A 5 4.96 -5.17 20.70
C LYS A 5 4.48 -4.33 19.51
N LEU A 6 5.06 -4.55 18.33
CA LEU A 6 4.68 -3.80 17.13
C LEU A 6 3.37 -4.33 16.55
N ARG A 7 2.43 -3.42 16.34
CA ARG A 7 1.19 -3.67 15.61
C ARG A 7 1.30 -3.05 14.22
N THR A 8 1.15 -3.86 13.19
CA THR A 8 1.20 -3.39 11.80
C THR A 8 0.17 -4.13 10.96
N ARG A 9 -0.21 -3.52 9.84
CA ARG A 9 -1.10 -4.13 8.85
C ARG A 9 -0.36 -4.98 7.84
N GLY A 10 0.88 -4.63 7.49
CA GLY A 10 1.67 -5.28 6.45
C GLY A 10 2.65 -6.32 6.99
N TRP A 11 2.57 -7.55 6.48
CA TRP A 11 3.43 -8.67 6.84
C TRP A 11 3.91 -9.40 5.60
N THR A 12 5.18 -9.80 5.60
CA THR A 12 5.72 -10.76 4.63
C THR A 12 5.84 -12.13 5.28
N PHE A 13 5.64 -13.15 4.49
CA PHE A 13 5.69 -14.54 4.96
C PHE A 13 6.33 -15.46 3.95
N THR A 14 6.95 -16.52 4.45
CA THR A 14 7.46 -17.63 3.65
C THR A 14 7.00 -18.94 4.27
N ILE A 15 6.45 -19.83 3.48
CA ILE A 15 6.05 -21.19 3.92
C ILE A 15 6.78 -22.18 3.02
N ASN A 16 7.66 -22.98 3.62
CA ASN A 16 8.35 -24.06 2.91
C ASN A 16 7.45 -25.29 2.87
N ASN A 17 7.48 -26.00 1.73
CA ASN A 17 6.66 -27.20 1.51
C ASN A 17 5.19 -26.93 1.86
N ASP A 18 4.63 -25.89 1.22
CA ASP A 18 3.25 -25.44 1.44
C ASP A 18 2.24 -26.54 1.17
N THR A 19 1.17 -26.52 1.92
CA THR A 19 0.05 -27.44 1.81
C THR A 19 -1.23 -26.70 1.40
N PHE A 20 -2.23 -27.45 0.96
CA PHE A 20 -3.53 -26.88 0.61
C PHE A 20 -4.20 -26.19 1.80
N GLU A 21 -4.02 -26.71 3.01
CA GLU A 21 -4.53 -26.12 4.26
C GLU A 21 -3.89 -24.76 4.55
N ASP A 22 -2.59 -24.61 4.29
CA ASP A 22 -1.89 -23.32 4.42
C ASP A 22 -2.51 -22.27 3.51
N LEU A 23 -2.79 -22.61 2.25
CA LEU A 23 -3.39 -21.71 1.27
C LEU A 23 -4.82 -21.32 1.64
N ILE A 24 -5.65 -22.27 2.05
CA ILE A 24 -7.02 -21.98 2.49
C ILE A 24 -7.02 -21.08 3.72
N GLY A 25 -6.19 -21.36 4.72
CA GLY A 25 -6.08 -20.53 5.91
C GLY A 25 -5.71 -19.08 5.59
N LEU A 26 -4.85 -18.85 4.59
CA LEU A 26 -4.51 -17.52 4.11
C LEU A 26 -5.69 -16.82 3.43
N ILE A 27 -6.37 -17.50 2.51
CA ILE A 27 -7.47 -16.92 1.72
C ILE A 27 -8.69 -16.59 2.60
N GLU A 28 -8.95 -17.39 3.63
CA GLU A 28 -10.06 -17.15 4.57
C GLU A 28 -9.76 -16.06 5.61
N THR A 29 -8.53 -15.56 5.69
CA THR A 29 -8.15 -14.49 6.60
C THR A 29 -8.78 -13.15 6.19
N ASP A 30 -9.11 -12.31 7.17
CA ASP A 30 -9.65 -10.97 6.92
C ASP A 30 -8.54 -9.98 6.53
N PHE A 31 -8.27 -9.90 5.24
CA PHE A 31 -7.26 -9.01 4.65
C PHE A 31 -7.89 -7.98 3.70
N GLU A 32 -7.14 -6.93 3.42
CA GLU A 32 -7.44 -5.97 2.37
C GLU A 32 -6.75 -6.36 1.06
N TYR A 33 -5.50 -6.88 1.17
CA TYR A 33 -4.69 -7.33 0.05
C TYR A 33 -3.83 -8.53 0.43
N LEU A 34 -3.70 -9.47 -0.49
CA LEU A 34 -2.86 -10.65 -0.36
C LEU A 34 -2.23 -10.99 -1.71
N VAL A 35 -0.92 -11.20 -1.73
CA VAL A 35 -0.21 -11.79 -2.88
C VAL A 35 0.57 -13.00 -2.41
N ILE A 36 0.50 -14.07 -3.20
CA ILE A 36 1.18 -15.36 -2.97
C ILE A 36 1.96 -15.69 -4.23
N GLY A 37 3.27 -15.79 -4.12
CA GLY A 37 4.16 -16.25 -5.21
C GLY A 37 4.68 -17.65 -4.92
N PHE A 38 4.68 -18.51 -5.95
CA PHE A 38 5.21 -19.86 -5.86
C PHE A 38 6.63 -19.91 -6.43
N GLU A 39 7.55 -20.43 -5.64
CA GLU A 39 8.96 -20.49 -5.99
C GLU A 39 9.55 -21.85 -5.61
N VAL A 40 10.64 -22.21 -6.29
CA VAL A 40 11.48 -23.34 -5.91
C VAL A 40 12.86 -22.79 -5.56
N GLY A 41 13.32 -23.04 -4.35
CA GLY A 41 14.64 -22.61 -3.89
C GLY A 41 15.78 -23.34 -4.61
N ASP A 42 17.00 -22.83 -4.46
CA ASP A 42 18.22 -23.39 -5.09
C ASP A 42 18.46 -24.85 -4.70
N SER A 43 18.02 -25.25 -3.51
CA SER A 43 18.06 -26.65 -3.02
C SER A 43 16.89 -27.53 -3.54
N GLY A 44 16.01 -27.01 -4.36
CA GLY A 44 14.83 -27.71 -4.88
C GLY A 44 13.62 -27.71 -3.94
N THR A 45 13.67 -27.00 -2.82
CA THR A 45 12.53 -26.91 -1.89
C THR A 45 11.46 -25.97 -2.43
N PRO A 46 10.23 -26.46 -2.69
CA PRO A 46 9.13 -25.59 -3.04
C PRO A 46 8.74 -24.75 -1.83
N HIS A 47 8.44 -23.47 -2.07
CA HIS A 47 7.96 -22.56 -1.04
C HIS A 47 7.05 -21.48 -1.63
N ILE A 48 6.18 -20.96 -0.79
CA ILE A 48 5.46 -19.73 -1.10
C ILE A 48 6.12 -18.54 -0.44
N GLN A 49 6.20 -17.47 -1.19
CA GLN A 49 6.62 -16.14 -0.75
C GLN A 49 5.42 -15.23 -0.86
N GLY A 50 5.03 -14.56 0.23
CA GLY A 50 3.82 -13.76 0.19
C GLY A 50 3.91 -12.47 0.98
N TYR A 51 2.94 -11.62 0.69
CA TYR A 51 2.69 -10.37 1.41
C TYR A 51 1.19 -10.27 1.69
N ILE A 52 0.86 -10.01 2.94
CA ILE A 52 -0.51 -9.80 3.39
C ILE A 52 -0.66 -8.42 4.04
N TYR A 53 -1.72 -7.71 3.68
CA TYR A 53 -2.08 -6.44 4.28
C TYR A 53 -3.46 -6.58 4.92
N PHE A 54 -3.48 -6.58 6.24
CA PHE A 54 -4.73 -6.76 7.00
C PHE A 54 -5.56 -5.49 7.03
N LYS A 55 -6.86 -5.62 7.17
CA LYS A 55 -7.78 -4.49 7.37
C LYS A 55 -7.46 -3.73 8.67
N ASN A 56 -7.03 -4.44 9.71
CA ASN A 56 -6.66 -3.87 10.99
C ASN A 56 -5.23 -4.28 11.39
N PRO A 57 -4.48 -3.42 12.11
CA PRO A 57 -3.14 -3.76 12.57
C PRO A 57 -3.15 -4.99 13.48
N ARG A 58 -2.19 -5.89 13.27
CA ARG A 58 -2.01 -7.12 14.04
C ARG A 58 -0.62 -7.20 14.68
N MET A 59 -0.55 -7.86 15.81
CA MET A 59 0.71 -8.23 16.47
C MET A 59 1.25 -9.53 15.89
N LEU A 60 2.55 -9.76 15.99
CA LEU A 60 3.19 -11.00 15.51
C LEU A 60 2.50 -12.27 16.04
N LYS A 61 2.13 -12.31 17.32
CA LYS A 61 1.43 -13.45 17.90
C LYS A 61 0.11 -13.75 17.18
N GLY A 62 -0.66 -12.72 16.86
CA GLY A 62 -1.93 -12.88 16.14
C GLY A 62 -1.74 -13.40 14.72
N VAL A 63 -0.72 -12.90 14.02
CA VAL A 63 -0.38 -13.37 12.66
C VAL A 63 0.17 -14.79 12.69
N ARG A 64 1.01 -15.13 13.67
CA ARG A 64 1.54 -16.49 13.85
C ARG A 64 0.44 -17.53 14.13
N ASN A 65 -0.62 -17.15 14.85
CA ASN A 65 -1.77 -18.04 15.06
C ASN A 65 -2.52 -18.33 13.74
N LEU A 66 -2.55 -17.38 12.81
CA LEU A 66 -3.16 -17.56 11.50
C LEU A 66 -2.29 -18.39 10.54
N MET A 67 -0.98 -18.25 10.67
CA MET A 67 0.03 -18.89 9.81
C MET A 67 1.12 -19.55 10.65
N PRO A 68 0.80 -20.68 11.37
CA PRO A 68 1.73 -21.25 12.35
C PRO A 68 3.02 -21.80 11.73
N ARG A 69 2.99 -22.19 10.46
CA ARG A 69 4.16 -22.73 9.75
C ARG A 69 4.98 -21.68 9.02
N ALA A 70 4.49 -20.44 8.95
CA ALA A 70 5.15 -19.39 8.21
C ALA A 70 6.34 -18.78 8.97
N HIS A 71 7.39 -18.46 8.23
CA HIS A 71 8.37 -17.48 8.66
C HIS A 71 7.80 -16.08 8.41
N LEU A 72 7.63 -15.30 9.47
CA LEU A 72 6.93 -14.01 9.44
C LEU A 72 7.87 -12.85 9.71
N LEU A 73 7.78 -11.83 8.87
CA LEU A 73 8.48 -10.55 9.06
C LEU A 73 7.51 -9.39 8.89
N VAL A 74 7.71 -8.34 9.67
CA VAL A 74 7.04 -7.05 9.42
C VAL A 74 7.49 -6.53 8.07
N SER A 75 6.55 -6.18 7.20
CA SER A 75 6.87 -5.64 5.89
C SER A 75 7.55 -4.26 6.02
N ARG A 76 8.66 -4.08 5.34
CA ARG A 76 9.40 -2.82 5.27
C ARG A 76 9.15 -2.05 3.98
N GLY A 77 8.67 -2.73 2.94
CA GLY A 77 8.39 -2.13 1.64
C GLY A 77 6.93 -1.72 1.47
N THR A 78 6.66 -1.00 0.39
CA THR A 78 5.29 -0.72 -0.04
C THR A 78 4.61 -2.00 -0.54
N ALA A 79 3.28 -2.00 -0.62
CA ALA A 79 2.54 -3.11 -1.19
C ALA A 79 2.97 -3.41 -2.64
N LEU A 80 3.23 -2.37 -3.44
CA LEU A 80 3.69 -2.51 -4.82
C LEU A 80 5.09 -3.13 -4.91
N GLN A 81 6.01 -2.76 -4.01
CA GLN A 81 7.33 -3.38 -3.93
C GLN A 81 7.24 -4.86 -3.55
N ASN A 82 6.37 -5.19 -2.60
CA ASN A 82 6.12 -6.57 -2.20
C ASN A 82 5.45 -7.40 -3.30
N LEU A 83 4.48 -6.83 -4.02
CA LEU A 83 3.90 -7.45 -5.21
C LEU A 83 4.99 -7.80 -6.23
N LYS A 84 5.83 -6.82 -6.57
CA LYS A 84 6.93 -7.02 -7.52
C LYS A 84 7.90 -8.12 -7.09
N TYR A 85 8.20 -8.20 -5.79
CA TYR A 85 9.06 -9.25 -5.25
C TYR A 85 8.39 -10.62 -5.28
N CYS A 86 7.15 -10.75 -4.84
CA CYS A 86 6.42 -12.02 -4.79
C CYS A 86 6.04 -12.56 -6.18
N SER A 87 5.94 -11.70 -7.19
CA SER A 87 5.60 -12.07 -8.57
C SER A 87 6.80 -12.37 -9.46
N LYS A 88 8.01 -12.31 -8.93
CA LYS A 88 9.27 -12.43 -9.71
C LYS A 88 9.43 -13.76 -10.45
N SER A 89 8.86 -14.85 -9.93
CA SER A 89 8.88 -16.18 -10.59
C SER A 89 7.90 -16.30 -11.76
N GLY A 90 6.93 -15.38 -11.87
CA GLY A 90 5.84 -15.42 -12.84
C GLY A 90 4.65 -16.29 -12.44
N ASP A 91 4.78 -17.11 -11.39
CA ASP A 91 3.71 -17.94 -10.84
C ASP A 91 3.23 -17.36 -9.51
N PHE A 92 2.15 -16.59 -9.55
CA PHE A 92 1.61 -15.90 -8.39
C PHE A 92 0.11 -15.63 -8.52
N TYR A 93 -0.52 -15.39 -7.38
CA TYR A 93 -1.93 -15.00 -7.28
C TYR A 93 -2.09 -13.78 -6.39
N GLU A 94 -3.01 -12.90 -6.76
CA GLU A 94 -3.39 -11.72 -6.01
C GLU A 94 -4.86 -11.78 -5.59
N PHE A 95 -5.16 -11.30 -4.38
CA PHE A 95 -6.50 -11.22 -3.82
C PHE A 95 -6.72 -9.86 -3.16
N GLY A 96 -7.89 -9.29 -3.36
CA GLY A 96 -8.26 -8.00 -2.77
C GLY A 96 -7.72 -6.80 -3.55
N THR A 97 -7.65 -5.66 -2.88
CA THR A 97 -7.23 -4.39 -3.47
C THR A 97 -5.88 -3.97 -2.92
N ILE A 98 -4.92 -3.70 -3.81
CA ILE A 98 -3.59 -3.26 -3.41
C ILE A 98 -3.66 -1.90 -2.72
N PRO A 99 -3.14 -1.78 -1.48
CA PRO A 99 -3.15 -0.50 -0.78
C PRO A 99 -2.16 0.47 -1.41
N GLU A 100 -2.63 1.64 -1.78
CA GLU A 100 -1.77 2.75 -2.20
C GLU A 100 -1.14 3.41 -0.97
N GLN A 101 0.12 3.08 -0.68
CA GLN A 101 0.84 3.73 0.41
C GLN A 101 1.33 5.13 -0.01
N GLY A 102 1.02 6.10 0.83
CA GLY A 102 1.64 7.42 0.78
C GLY A 102 1.04 8.42 -0.19
N GLN A 103 0.02 8.07 -0.94
CA GLN A 103 -0.76 9.06 -1.67
C GLN A 103 -2.06 9.32 -0.91
N ARG A 104 -2.14 10.47 -0.29
CA ARG A 104 -3.41 10.96 0.23
C ARG A 104 -4.29 11.26 -0.97
N ILE A 105 -5.41 10.57 -1.07
CA ILE A 105 -6.41 10.74 -2.15
C ILE A 105 -6.87 12.19 -2.19
N ASP A 106 -7.05 12.79 -1.03
CA ASP A 106 -7.38 14.18 -0.82
C ASP A 106 -6.41 15.16 -1.52
N ILE A 107 -5.11 14.96 -1.47
CA ILE A 107 -4.13 15.83 -2.15
C ILE A 107 -4.21 15.70 -3.67
N LYS A 108 -4.43 14.50 -4.21
CA LYS A 108 -4.66 14.31 -5.65
C LYS A 108 -5.94 15.00 -6.10
N GLU A 109 -7.00 14.86 -5.32
CA GLU A 109 -8.29 15.49 -5.59
C GLU A 109 -8.17 17.01 -5.54
N ILE A 110 -7.52 17.56 -4.51
CA ILE A 110 -7.24 19.00 -4.38
C ILE A 110 -6.43 19.50 -5.58
N LYS A 111 -5.39 18.77 -5.98
CA LYS A 111 -4.61 19.12 -7.19
C LYS A 111 -5.52 19.19 -8.43
N SER A 112 -6.39 18.22 -8.61
CA SER A 112 -7.35 18.19 -9.72
C SER A 112 -8.30 19.38 -9.66
N MET A 113 -8.81 19.75 -8.49
CA MET A 113 -9.65 20.94 -8.30
C MET A 113 -8.91 22.22 -8.70
N ILE A 114 -7.65 22.39 -8.32
CA ILE A 114 -6.82 23.54 -8.73
C ILE A 114 -6.61 23.54 -10.23
N ASP A 115 -6.35 22.38 -10.84
CA ASP A 115 -6.15 22.22 -12.27
C ASP A 115 -7.41 22.58 -13.08
N GLN A 116 -8.58 22.37 -12.50
CA GLN A 116 -9.89 22.74 -13.05
C GLN A 116 -10.27 24.21 -12.81
N GLY A 117 -9.42 24.99 -12.13
CA GLY A 117 -9.67 26.39 -11.83
C GLY A 117 -10.58 26.65 -10.63
N LYS A 118 -10.79 25.66 -9.76
CA LYS A 118 -11.55 25.83 -8.52
C LYS A 118 -10.88 26.85 -7.60
N SER A 119 -11.69 27.66 -6.92
CA SER A 119 -11.18 28.66 -5.99
C SER A 119 -10.62 28.03 -4.71
N MET A 120 -9.77 28.78 -4.00
CA MET A 120 -9.27 28.35 -2.69
C MET A 120 -10.41 28.22 -1.66
N CYS A 121 -11.49 29.01 -1.80
CA CYS A 121 -12.69 28.86 -0.97
C CYS A 121 -13.38 27.51 -1.20
N GLU A 122 -13.59 27.11 -2.45
CA GLU A 122 -14.18 25.81 -2.77
C GLU A 122 -13.32 24.65 -2.24
N ILE A 123 -11.99 24.78 -2.30
CA ILE A 123 -11.08 23.78 -1.73
C ILE A 123 -11.18 23.76 -0.21
N ALA A 124 -11.24 24.92 0.45
CA ALA A 124 -11.41 25.01 1.90
C ALA A 124 -12.75 24.42 2.37
N ASP A 125 -13.83 24.62 1.61
CA ASP A 125 -15.15 24.07 1.93
C ASP A 125 -15.20 22.54 1.84
N ASN A 126 -14.55 21.96 0.85
CA ASN A 126 -14.57 20.51 0.62
C ASN A 126 -13.47 19.75 1.36
N HIS A 127 -12.33 20.39 1.62
CA HIS A 127 -11.13 19.79 2.22
C HIS A 127 -10.56 20.65 3.33
N PHE A 128 -11.38 21.03 4.31
CA PHE A 128 -11.04 22.01 5.34
C PHE A 128 -9.74 21.67 6.10
N MET A 129 -9.58 20.44 6.56
CA MET A 129 -8.40 20.04 7.35
C MET A 129 -7.11 20.07 6.52
N ASP A 130 -7.17 19.73 5.25
CA ASP A 130 -6.02 19.78 4.35
C ASP A 130 -5.71 21.21 3.94
N TYR A 131 -6.72 22.02 3.73
CA TYR A 131 -6.56 23.45 3.48
C TYR A 131 -5.86 24.14 4.66
N VAL A 132 -6.31 23.90 5.89
CA VAL A 132 -5.67 24.46 7.10
C VAL A 132 -4.18 24.08 7.18
N ARG A 133 -3.83 22.85 6.84
CA ARG A 133 -2.46 22.35 6.92
C ARG A 133 -1.56 22.80 5.76
N TYR A 134 -2.09 22.87 4.55
CA TYR A 134 -1.30 22.94 3.33
C TYR A 134 -1.67 24.09 2.38
N HIS A 135 -2.54 25.03 2.78
CA HIS A 135 -3.05 26.10 1.89
C HIS A 135 -1.92 26.89 1.18
N LYS A 136 -0.83 27.18 1.86
CA LYS A 136 0.32 27.88 1.24
C LYS A 136 0.92 27.09 0.07
N GLY A 137 0.96 25.76 0.19
CA GLY A 137 1.39 24.88 -0.90
C GLY A 137 0.39 24.89 -2.07
N PHE A 138 -0.90 24.87 -1.79
CA PHE A 138 -1.96 24.94 -2.79
C PHE A 138 -1.96 26.27 -3.54
N GLU A 139 -1.81 27.38 -2.84
CA GLU A 139 -1.70 28.72 -3.41
C GLU A 139 -0.49 28.85 -4.33
N ARG A 140 0.68 28.39 -3.89
CA ARG A 140 1.91 28.37 -4.72
C ARG A 140 1.73 27.54 -5.99
N TYR A 141 1.07 26.41 -5.89
CA TYR A 141 0.80 25.57 -7.07
C TYR A 141 -0.13 26.25 -8.05
N ARG A 142 -1.23 26.86 -7.59
CA ARG A 142 -2.16 27.65 -8.38
C ARG A 142 -1.44 28.80 -9.08
N ASP A 143 -0.66 29.59 -8.35
CA ASP A 143 0.02 30.77 -8.88
C ASP A 143 1.06 30.38 -9.95
N LYS A 144 1.80 29.29 -9.75
CA LYS A 144 2.75 28.75 -10.74
C LYS A 144 2.05 28.31 -12.03
N LYS A 145 0.83 27.78 -11.94
CA LYS A 145 0.03 27.42 -13.11
C LYS A 145 -0.45 28.66 -13.87
N GLN A 146 -0.96 29.65 -13.17
CA GLN A 146 -1.43 30.89 -13.79
C GLN A 146 -0.30 31.63 -14.50
N TRP A 147 0.89 31.65 -13.90
CA TRP A 147 2.08 32.25 -14.54
C TRP A 147 2.46 31.53 -15.85
N LYS A 148 2.40 30.21 -15.90
CA LYS A 148 2.66 29.44 -17.14
C LYS A 148 1.67 29.75 -18.25
N ILE A 149 0.41 29.92 -17.92
CA ILE A 149 -0.65 30.27 -18.89
C ILE A 149 -0.40 31.68 -19.44
N SER A 150 -0.11 32.64 -18.59
CA SER A 150 0.17 34.03 -18.98
C SER A 150 1.42 34.14 -19.86
N SER A 151 2.50 33.42 -19.52
CA SER A 151 3.76 33.45 -20.28
C SER A 151 3.64 32.84 -21.70
N ASN A 152 2.70 31.90 -21.89
CA ASN A 152 2.44 31.30 -23.20
C ASN A 152 1.55 32.17 -24.10
N LEU A 153 0.80 33.11 -23.53
CA LEU A 153 -0.02 34.05 -24.31
C LEU A 153 0.79 35.20 -24.93
N TYR A 154 2.01 35.46 -24.45
CA TYR A 154 2.92 36.52 -24.95
C TYR A 154 4.09 35.99 -25.78
N ARG A 155 4.03 34.77 -26.25
CA ARG A 155 4.96 34.17 -27.22
C ARG A 155 4.30 34.11 -28.64
#